data_b2f1287679835cdafcf63b8e84cf2822
#
_entry.id   b2f1287679835cdafcf63b8e84cf2822
#
_cell.length_a   1.000
_cell.length_b   1.000
_cell.length_c   1.000
_cell.angle_alpha   90.00
_cell.angle_beta   90.00
_cell.angle_gamma   90.00
#
_symmetry.space_group_name_H-M   'P 1'
#
loop_
_entity.id
_entity.type
_entity.pdbx_description
1 polymer ?
#
loop_
_entity_poly.entity_id
_entity_poly.type
_entity_poly.pdbx_seq_one_letter_code
_entity_poly.pdbx_strand_id
1 'polypeptide(L)'
;AVSALLTNEDDLLDYLEVIGKGLPLKYPSAHFIAMPTTSGTGSEVTKNAVINVPDKKVKVSIRSNFLLPSIALVDPQFTTKLPAEITASSGMDAFIQVIEPYVCNAPNAMVDMFCKDAIPRAASALPRAYKNGRDIEARIDMSWVSLMGGLSLANAKLGAVHGFAGPIGGMYHSPHGAICAALLTAVI
;
A
#
# COMPACT_ATOMS: atom_id res chain seq x y z
N ALA A 1 -1.51 1.74 13.02
CA ALA A 1 -2.20 2.60 14.02
C ALA A 1 -2.27 1.93 15.39
N VAL A 2 -2.84 0.70 15.53
CA VAL A 2 -3.04 0.05 16.85
C VAL A 2 -1.76 0.02 17.68
N SER A 3 -0.65 -0.46 17.13
CA SER A 3 0.63 -0.53 17.84
C SER A 3 1.12 0.84 18.36
N ALA A 4 0.83 1.92 17.64
CA ALA A 4 1.20 3.27 18.06
C ALA A 4 0.30 3.76 19.22
N LEU A 5 -1.00 3.47 19.18
CA LEU A 5 -1.95 3.88 20.21
C LEU A 5 -1.81 3.08 21.52
N LEU A 6 -1.07 1.98 21.52
CA LEU A 6 -0.71 1.28 22.75
C LEU A 6 0.35 2.02 23.58
N THR A 7 1.07 2.94 22.96
CA THR A 7 2.19 3.68 23.58
C THR A 7 2.00 5.18 23.55
N ASN A 8 1.01 5.70 22.81
CA ASN A 8 0.69 7.12 22.70
C ASN A 8 -0.78 7.31 23.06
N GLU A 9 -1.06 8.07 24.11
CA GLU A 9 -2.35 8.11 24.80
C GLU A 9 -3.32 9.20 24.30
N ASP A 10 -2.87 10.10 23.40
CA ASP A 10 -3.75 11.13 22.84
C ASP A 10 -4.81 10.50 21.92
N ASP A 11 -5.89 11.21 21.64
CA ASP A 11 -6.96 10.73 20.75
C ASP A 11 -6.43 10.42 19.35
N LEU A 12 -6.89 9.32 18.74
CA LEU A 12 -6.53 8.95 17.38
C LEU A 12 -6.70 10.11 16.38
N LEU A 13 -7.79 10.87 16.52
CA LEU A 13 -8.07 11.99 15.62
C LEU A 13 -7.02 13.10 15.69
N ASP A 14 -6.38 13.28 16.85
CA ASP A 14 -5.36 14.31 17.03
C ASP A 14 -4.08 14.04 16.24
N TYR A 15 -3.79 12.76 15.94
CA TYR A 15 -2.65 12.36 15.12
C TYR A 15 -2.92 12.41 13.62
N LEU A 16 -4.18 12.49 13.18
CA LEU A 16 -4.54 12.47 11.77
C LEU A 16 -4.16 13.77 11.05
N GLU A 17 -3.60 13.62 9.85
CA GLU A 17 -3.42 14.73 8.92
C GLU A 17 -4.79 15.29 8.47
N VAL A 18 -4.82 16.52 8.00
CA VAL A 18 -5.95 17.20 7.34
C VAL A 18 -7.13 17.48 8.25
N ILE A 19 -7.66 16.49 8.96
CA ILE A 19 -8.88 16.61 9.77
C ILE A 19 -8.62 16.62 11.29
N GLY A 20 -7.41 16.25 11.69
CA GLY A 20 -6.94 16.28 13.07
C GLY A 20 -5.96 17.41 13.31
N LYS A 21 -5.23 17.34 14.41
CA LYS A 21 -4.18 18.30 14.76
C LYS A 21 -2.83 17.98 14.09
N GLY A 22 -2.69 16.79 13.51
CA GLY A 22 -1.43 16.30 12.94
C GLY A 22 -0.31 16.15 13.97
N LEU A 23 -0.63 15.82 15.21
CA LEU A 23 0.36 15.68 16.27
C LEU A 23 1.36 14.57 15.93
N PRO A 24 2.64 14.78 16.21
CA PRO A 24 3.64 13.72 16.08
C PRO A 24 3.43 12.66 17.17
N LEU A 25 3.72 11.40 16.83
CA LEU A 25 3.86 10.36 17.86
C LEU A 25 5.04 10.71 18.78
N LYS A 26 4.82 10.67 20.09
CA LYS A 26 5.82 10.99 21.11
C LYS A 26 6.72 9.81 21.42
N TYR A 27 6.17 8.61 21.38
CA TYR A 27 6.86 7.38 21.75
C TYR A 27 6.86 6.37 20.58
N PRO A 28 7.87 5.52 20.49
CA PRO A 28 7.87 4.41 19.54
C PRO A 28 6.62 3.54 19.70
N SER A 29 6.09 3.05 18.60
CA SER A 29 5.01 2.06 18.61
C SER A 29 5.43 0.80 19.37
N ALA A 30 4.47 0.11 19.98
CA ALA A 30 4.70 -1.24 20.46
C ALA A 30 5.27 -2.13 19.33
N HIS A 31 6.20 -3.01 19.66
CA HIS A 31 6.77 -3.93 18.69
C HIS A 31 5.67 -4.79 18.05
N PHE A 32 5.71 -4.92 16.74
CA PHE A 32 4.75 -5.75 16.01
C PHE A 32 5.37 -6.40 14.77
N ILE A 33 4.79 -7.53 14.40
CA ILE A 33 5.12 -8.25 13.18
C ILE A 33 4.00 -8.00 12.17
N ALA A 34 4.33 -7.47 11.01
CA ALA A 34 3.37 -7.29 9.93
C ALA A 34 3.39 -8.51 9.01
N MET A 35 2.23 -9.17 8.87
CA MET A 35 2.03 -10.34 8.03
C MET A 35 0.93 -10.03 7.02
N PRO A 36 1.27 -9.53 5.80
CA PRO A 36 0.25 -9.17 4.82
C PRO A 36 -0.50 -10.42 4.31
N THR A 37 -1.82 -10.27 4.15
CA THR A 37 -2.68 -11.31 3.58
C THR A 37 -3.17 -10.96 2.18
N THR A 38 -2.74 -9.82 1.65
CA THR A 38 -2.96 -9.35 0.28
C THR A 38 -1.63 -8.92 -0.33
N SER A 39 -1.51 -9.04 -1.64
CA SER A 39 -0.40 -8.46 -2.41
C SER A 39 -0.88 -7.15 -3.05
N GLY A 40 -0.66 -6.04 -2.38
CA GLY A 40 -1.19 -4.72 -2.78
C GLY A 40 -0.34 -3.58 -2.27
N THR A 41 -0.69 -3.06 -1.11
CA THR A 41 -0.16 -1.80 -0.56
C THR A 41 1.29 -1.82 -0.08
N GLY A 42 1.88 -3.00 0.15
CA GLY A 42 3.23 -3.10 0.75
C GLY A 42 3.34 -2.43 2.13
N SER A 43 2.24 -2.39 2.88
CA SER A 43 2.15 -1.66 4.15
C SER A 43 3.11 -2.19 5.23
N GLU A 44 3.57 -3.43 5.08
CA GLU A 44 4.53 -4.07 5.98
C GLU A 44 5.93 -3.45 5.97
N VAL A 45 6.23 -2.60 4.98
CA VAL A 45 7.51 -1.88 4.86
C VAL A 45 7.32 -0.37 4.76
N THR A 46 6.15 0.13 5.13
CA THR A 46 5.83 1.57 5.10
C THR A 46 5.63 2.14 6.51
N LYS A 47 5.77 3.45 6.62
CA LYS A 47 5.60 4.21 7.87
C LYS A 47 4.25 4.93 7.97
N ASN A 48 3.27 4.49 7.19
CA ASN A 48 1.97 5.13 7.07
C ASN A 48 0.89 4.23 7.66
N ALA A 49 -0.05 4.83 8.39
CA ALA A 49 -1.30 4.18 8.77
C ALA A 49 -2.46 4.98 8.20
N VAL A 50 -3.11 4.45 7.17
CA VAL A 50 -4.25 5.09 6.50
C VAL A 50 -5.52 4.74 7.25
N ILE A 51 -6.26 5.75 7.69
CA ILE A 51 -7.50 5.65 8.44
C ILE A 51 -8.65 6.16 7.58
N ASN A 52 -9.67 5.34 7.42
CA ASN A 52 -10.91 5.77 6.81
C ASN A 52 -11.79 6.43 7.88
N VAL A 53 -12.26 7.65 7.62
CA VAL A 53 -13.15 8.40 8.49
C VAL A 53 -14.48 8.66 7.74
N PRO A 54 -15.43 7.71 7.80
CA PRO A 54 -16.65 7.73 7.00
C PRO A 54 -17.48 9.00 7.17
N ASP A 55 -17.63 9.48 8.40
CA ASP A 55 -18.41 10.66 8.74
C ASP A 55 -17.86 11.94 8.07
N LYS A 56 -16.56 11.96 7.80
CA LYS A 56 -15.88 13.06 7.11
C LYS A 56 -15.67 12.80 5.61
N LYS A 57 -16.02 11.59 5.14
CA LYS A 57 -15.81 11.14 3.75
C LYS A 57 -14.36 11.28 3.28
N VAL A 58 -13.39 10.99 4.16
CA VAL A 58 -11.97 11.11 3.87
C VAL A 58 -11.20 9.86 4.30
N LYS A 59 -10.09 9.60 3.59
CA LYS A 59 -9.03 8.70 4.02
C LYS A 59 -7.79 9.53 4.28
N VAL A 60 -7.29 9.50 5.50
CA VAL A 60 -6.16 10.31 5.97
C VAL A 60 -5.15 9.45 6.71
N SER A 61 -3.93 9.93 6.85
CA SER A 61 -2.82 9.13 7.38
C SER A 61 -2.32 9.66 8.71
N ILE A 62 -1.80 8.74 9.51
CA ILE A 62 -0.74 9.03 10.48
C ILE A 62 0.56 8.63 9.81
N ARG A 63 1.59 9.49 9.87
CA ARG A 63 2.92 9.22 9.29
C ARG A 63 3.99 9.40 10.35
N SER A 64 4.74 8.36 10.61
CA SER A 64 5.85 8.41 11.57
C SER A 64 6.79 7.23 11.33
N ASN A 65 8.10 7.46 11.51
CA ASN A 65 9.07 6.37 11.51
C ASN A 65 8.79 5.33 12.60
N PHE A 66 8.09 5.73 13.66
CA PHE A 66 7.65 4.83 14.73
C PHE A 66 6.58 3.81 14.30
N LEU A 67 5.97 3.98 13.12
CA LEU A 67 4.98 3.05 12.58
C LEU A 67 5.58 1.92 11.74
N LEU A 68 6.90 1.95 11.48
CA LEU A 68 7.52 0.85 10.77
C LEU A 68 7.42 -0.44 11.61
N PRO A 69 6.96 -1.56 11.01
CA PRO A 69 6.96 -2.85 11.68
C PRO A 69 8.36 -3.26 12.14
N SER A 70 8.45 -3.95 13.26
CA SER A 70 9.73 -4.53 13.71
C SER A 70 10.17 -5.68 12.80
N ILE A 71 9.20 -6.42 12.26
CA ILE A 71 9.41 -7.53 11.32
C ILE A 71 8.31 -7.46 10.26
N ALA A 72 8.70 -7.55 8.99
CA ALA A 72 7.80 -7.81 7.87
C ALA A 72 7.94 -9.29 7.49
N LEU A 73 6.88 -10.08 7.67
CA LEU A 73 6.86 -11.50 7.33
C LEU A 73 5.93 -11.68 6.13
N VAL A 74 6.51 -11.79 4.94
CA VAL A 74 5.78 -11.90 3.68
C VAL A 74 5.74 -13.36 3.25
N ASP A 75 4.62 -14.03 3.50
CA ASP A 75 4.37 -15.40 3.07
C ASP A 75 3.26 -15.42 2.00
N PRO A 76 3.59 -15.74 0.74
CA PRO A 76 2.62 -15.81 -0.35
C PRO A 76 1.45 -16.77 -0.09
N GLN A 77 1.62 -17.77 0.76
CA GLN A 77 0.56 -18.74 1.09
C GLN A 77 -0.67 -18.06 1.71
N PHE A 78 -0.49 -16.97 2.45
CA PHE A 78 -1.61 -16.21 3.03
C PHE A 78 -2.51 -15.57 1.97
N THR A 79 -2.03 -15.42 0.75
CA THR A 79 -2.80 -14.82 -0.35
C THR A 79 -3.55 -15.84 -1.21
N THR A 80 -3.30 -17.14 -1.05
CA THR A 80 -3.84 -18.20 -1.93
C THR A 80 -5.36 -18.39 -1.84
N LYS A 81 -5.98 -17.93 -0.75
CA LYS A 81 -7.44 -18.01 -0.53
C LYS A 81 -8.16 -16.69 -0.84
N LEU A 82 -7.47 -15.69 -1.35
CA LEU A 82 -8.10 -14.43 -1.72
C LEU A 82 -9.07 -14.62 -2.88
N PRO A 83 -10.26 -14.00 -2.80
CA PRO A 83 -11.18 -13.91 -3.94
C PRO A 83 -10.50 -13.25 -5.15
N ALA A 84 -10.93 -13.64 -6.36
CA ALA A 84 -10.37 -13.11 -7.60
C ALA A 84 -10.47 -11.58 -7.70
N GLU A 85 -11.61 -11.01 -7.27
CA GLU A 85 -11.84 -9.55 -7.25
C GLU A 85 -10.87 -8.82 -6.34
N ILE A 86 -10.60 -9.37 -5.15
CA ILE A 86 -9.61 -8.78 -4.22
C ILE A 86 -8.20 -8.94 -4.79
N THR A 87 -7.89 -10.09 -5.41
CA THR A 87 -6.62 -10.31 -6.09
C THR A 87 -6.40 -9.28 -7.21
N ALA A 88 -7.42 -9.03 -8.05
CA ALA A 88 -7.32 -8.03 -9.12
C ALA A 88 -7.12 -6.62 -8.56
N SER A 89 -7.98 -6.20 -7.62
CA SER A 89 -7.93 -4.86 -7.05
C SER A 89 -6.59 -4.61 -6.33
N SER A 90 -6.18 -5.48 -5.40
CA SER A 90 -4.92 -5.30 -4.69
C SER A 90 -3.70 -5.44 -5.62
N GLY A 91 -3.77 -6.36 -6.59
CA GLY A 91 -2.68 -6.54 -7.54
C GLY A 91 -2.50 -5.35 -8.49
N MET A 92 -3.58 -4.69 -8.91
CA MET A 92 -3.50 -3.44 -9.67
C MET A 92 -2.92 -2.29 -8.83
N ASP A 93 -3.26 -2.23 -7.56
CA ASP A 93 -2.64 -1.29 -6.62
C ASP A 93 -1.12 -1.50 -6.55
N ALA A 94 -0.67 -2.74 -6.31
CA ALA A 94 0.76 -3.08 -6.30
C ALA A 94 1.46 -2.75 -7.63
N PHE A 95 0.80 -3.03 -8.76
CA PHE A 95 1.35 -2.75 -10.08
C PHE A 95 1.56 -1.25 -10.32
N ILE A 96 0.57 -0.43 -9.97
CA ILE A 96 0.65 1.01 -10.13
C ILE A 96 1.65 1.61 -9.14
N GLN A 97 1.76 1.02 -7.96
CA GLN A 97 2.70 1.43 -6.91
C GLN A 97 4.18 1.17 -7.27
N VAL A 98 4.46 0.40 -8.33
CA VAL A 98 5.80 0.29 -8.93
C VAL A 98 5.95 1.07 -10.24
N ILE A 99 4.85 1.42 -10.92
CA ILE A 99 4.89 2.27 -12.12
C ILE A 99 5.11 3.74 -11.76
N GLU A 100 4.29 4.29 -10.87
CA GLU A 100 4.36 5.72 -10.54
C GLU A 100 5.72 6.16 -9.96
N PRO A 101 6.35 5.44 -9.04
CA PRO A 101 7.70 5.77 -8.60
C PRO A 101 8.73 5.72 -9.72
N TYR A 102 8.57 4.79 -10.67
CA TYR A 102 9.49 4.65 -11.81
C TYR A 102 9.45 5.84 -12.77
N VAL A 103 8.27 6.42 -12.97
CA VAL A 103 8.07 7.57 -13.87
C VAL A 103 8.02 8.91 -13.14
N CYS A 104 8.22 8.94 -11.83
CA CYS A 104 8.10 10.17 -11.05
C CYS A 104 9.21 11.18 -11.40
N ASN A 105 8.94 12.45 -11.14
CA ASN A 105 9.87 13.56 -11.41
C ASN A 105 11.02 13.69 -10.39
N ALA A 106 11.17 12.74 -9.48
CA ALA A 106 12.24 12.67 -8.49
C ALA A 106 12.90 11.28 -8.56
N PRO A 107 13.73 11.03 -9.58
CA PRO A 107 14.31 9.71 -9.83
C PRO A 107 15.19 9.26 -8.67
N ASN A 108 15.11 7.97 -8.36
CA ASN A 108 15.93 7.30 -7.36
C ASN A 108 16.42 5.98 -7.95
N ALA A 109 17.71 5.89 -8.22
CA ALA A 109 18.30 4.74 -8.91
C ALA A 109 18.03 3.40 -8.20
N MET A 110 17.96 3.38 -6.86
CA MET A 110 17.65 2.17 -6.10
C MET A 110 16.18 1.77 -6.29
N VAL A 111 15.26 2.75 -6.24
CA VAL A 111 13.83 2.51 -6.49
C VAL A 111 13.62 2.06 -7.93
N ASP A 112 14.32 2.66 -8.89
CA ASP A 112 14.24 2.25 -10.31
C ASP A 112 14.62 0.78 -10.51
N MET A 113 15.60 0.26 -9.75
CA MET A 113 15.96 -1.17 -9.79
C MET A 113 14.80 -2.05 -9.30
N PHE A 114 14.14 -1.68 -8.21
CA PHE A 114 12.98 -2.40 -7.70
C PHE A 114 11.83 -2.38 -8.72
N CYS A 115 11.54 -1.22 -9.28
CA CYS A 115 10.46 -1.05 -10.25
C CYS A 115 10.72 -1.83 -11.55
N LYS A 116 11.95 -1.79 -12.07
CA LYS A 116 12.34 -2.52 -13.29
C LYS A 116 12.18 -4.03 -13.17
N ASP A 117 12.46 -4.60 -12.00
CA ASP A 117 12.23 -6.03 -11.74
C ASP A 117 10.74 -6.32 -11.51
N ALA A 118 10.04 -5.47 -10.76
CA ALA A 118 8.67 -5.73 -10.32
C ALA A 118 7.62 -5.55 -11.43
N ILE A 119 7.78 -4.57 -12.33
CA ILE A 119 6.81 -4.26 -13.40
C ILE A 119 6.54 -5.48 -14.32
N PRO A 120 7.55 -6.15 -14.93
CA PRO A 120 7.30 -7.31 -15.78
C PRO A 120 6.75 -8.50 -14.99
N ARG A 121 7.14 -8.70 -13.72
CA ARG A 121 6.56 -9.73 -12.86
C ARG A 121 5.06 -9.50 -12.66
N ALA A 122 4.66 -8.28 -12.30
CA ALA A 122 3.25 -7.93 -12.13
C ALA A 122 2.43 -8.19 -13.39
N ALA A 123 2.93 -7.74 -14.56
CA ALA A 123 2.25 -7.93 -15.84
C ALA A 123 2.02 -9.41 -16.17
N SER A 124 2.95 -10.28 -15.82
CA SER A 124 2.85 -11.72 -16.03
C SER A 124 2.02 -12.44 -14.96
N ALA A 125 2.27 -12.13 -13.69
CA ALA A 125 1.75 -12.88 -12.56
C ALA A 125 0.32 -12.49 -12.19
N LEU A 126 -0.07 -11.22 -12.29
CA LEU A 126 -1.40 -10.77 -11.88
C LEU A 126 -2.54 -11.47 -12.64
N PRO A 127 -2.50 -11.61 -13.99
CA PRO A 127 -3.54 -12.35 -14.71
C PRO A 127 -3.59 -13.84 -14.33
N ARG A 128 -2.45 -14.44 -14.00
CA ARG A 128 -2.38 -15.84 -13.53
C ARG A 128 -2.99 -15.99 -12.15
N ALA A 129 -2.58 -15.15 -11.20
CA ALA A 129 -3.11 -15.15 -9.82
C ALA A 129 -4.62 -14.86 -9.79
N TYR A 130 -5.13 -14.02 -10.69
CA TYR A 130 -6.56 -13.75 -10.86
C TYR A 130 -7.32 -14.98 -11.36
N LYS A 131 -6.82 -15.65 -12.40
CA LYS A 131 -7.45 -16.83 -12.99
C LYS A 131 -7.39 -18.06 -12.09
N ASN A 132 -6.28 -18.23 -11.38
CA ASN A 132 -6.06 -19.34 -10.48
C ASN A 132 -5.40 -18.84 -9.18
N GLY A 133 -6.21 -18.60 -8.17
CA GLY A 133 -5.73 -18.13 -6.86
C GLY A 133 -4.76 -19.08 -6.15
N ARG A 134 -4.68 -20.35 -6.58
CA ARG A 134 -3.76 -21.36 -6.04
C ARG A 134 -2.44 -21.48 -6.83
N ASP A 135 -2.25 -20.69 -7.86
CA ASP A 135 -0.96 -20.59 -8.57
C ASP A 135 0.08 -19.95 -7.66
N ILE A 136 0.81 -20.78 -6.92
CA ILE A 136 1.74 -20.31 -5.89
C ILE A 136 2.87 -19.50 -6.48
N GLU A 137 3.34 -19.81 -7.69
CA GLU A 137 4.39 -19.03 -8.35
C GLU A 137 3.91 -17.62 -8.69
N ALA A 138 2.68 -17.49 -9.18
CA ALA A 138 2.07 -16.18 -9.40
C ALA A 138 1.87 -15.41 -8.08
N ARG A 139 1.53 -16.10 -6.98
CA ARG A 139 1.41 -15.48 -5.65
C ARG A 139 2.76 -15.02 -5.10
N ILE A 140 3.82 -15.78 -5.32
CA ILE A 140 5.20 -15.38 -4.96
C ILE A 140 5.58 -14.10 -5.69
N ASP A 141 5.41 -14.06 -7.01
CA ASP A 141 5.72 -12.87 -7.81
C ASP A 141 4.88 -11.67 -7.37
N MET A 142 3.57 -11.84 -7.15
CA MET A 142 2.72 -10.72 -6.70
C MET A 142 3.06 -10.24 -5.29
N SER A 143 3.45 -11.12 -4.38
CA SER A 143 3.91 -10.74 -3.04
C SER A 143 5.24 -9.97 -3.12
N TRP A 144 6.12 -10.38 -4.01
CA TRP A 144 7.36 -9.65 -4.32
C TRP A 144 7.05 -8.25 -4.87
N VAL A 145 6.15 -8.15 -5.86
CA VAL A 145 5.73 -6.87 -6.45
C VAL A 145 5.18 -5.93 -5.38
N SER A 146 4.31 -6.44 -4.50
CA SER A 146 3.74 -5.65 -3.39
C SER A 146 4.82 -5.13 -2.45
N LEU A 147 5.77 -5.98 -2.07
CA LEU A 147 6.90 -5.61 -1.22
C LEU A 147 7.77 -4.53 -1.87
N MET A 148 8.13 -4.71 -3.15
CA MET A 148 8.90 -3.72 -3.92
C MET A 148 8.14 -2.41 -4.06
N GLY A 149 6.82 -2.46 -4.26
CA GLY A 149 5.94 -1.30 -4.28
C GLY A 149 5.95 -0.54 -2.95
N GLY A 150 5.88 -1.25 -1.82
CA GLY A 150 5.97 -0.65 -0.49
C GLY A 150 7.32 0.03 -0.23
N LEU A 151 8.42 -0.62 -0.60
CA LEU A 151 9.77 -0.04 -0.51
C LEU A 151 9.91 1.18 -1.44
N SER A 152 9.34 1.12 -2.64
CA SER A 152 9.34 2.24 -3.58
C SER A 152 8.55 3.43 -3.05
N LEU A 153 7.35 3.21 -2.51
CA LEU A 153 6.53 4.23 -1.85
C LEU A 153 7.26 4.89 -0.66
N ALA A 154 7.99 4.10 0.11
CA ALA A 154 8.72 4.61 1.28
C ALA A 154 9.91 5.50 0.89
N ASN A 155 10.47 5.37 -0.32
CA ASN A 155 11.72 6.00 -0.75
C ASN A 155 11.60 6.89 -2.00
N ALA A 156 10.42 6.97 -2.62
CA ALA A 156 10.14 7.82 -3.77
C ALA A 156 8.75 8.46 -3.67
N LYS A 157 8.30 9.11 -4.73
CA LYS A 157 6.97 9.72 -4.80
C LYS A 157 6.04 8.85 -5.64
N LEU A 158 4.77 8.82 -5.26
CA LEU A 158 3.70 8.37 -6.13
C LEU A 158 3.24 9.52 -7.03
N GLY A 159 2.44 9.19 -8.04
CA GLY A 159 1.93 10.13 -9.02
C GLY A 159 0.46 10.50 -8.81
N ALA A 160 -0.19 10.91 -9.91
CA ALA A 160 -1.56 11.41 -9.86
C ALA A 160 -2.59 10.30 -9.65
N VAL A 161 -2.31 9.05 -10.04
CA VAL A 161 -3.23 7.93 -9.80
C VAL A 161 -3.50 7.80 -8.30
N HIS A 162 -2.46 7.64 -7.49
CA HIS A 162 -2.61 7.56 -6.04
C HIS A 162 -3.06 8.89 -5.43
N GLY A 163 -2.66 10.03 -6.02
CA GLY A 163 -3.10 11.36 -5.60
C GLY A 163 -4.62 11.51 -5.65
N PHE A 164 -5.28 10.96 -6.65
CA PHE A 164 -6.74 10.96 -6.78
C PHE A 164 -7.41 9.78 -6.06
N ALA A 165 -6.77 8.60 -6.03
CA ALA A 165 -7.39 7.39 -5.48
C ALA A 165 -7.74 7.52 -3.99
N GLY A 166 -6.91 8.22 -3.20
CA GLY A 166 -7.18 8.48 -1.79
C GLY A 166 -8.48 9.26 -1.56
N PRO A 167 -8.60 10.51 -2.08
CA PRO A 167 -9.81 11.30 -1.99
C PRO A 167 -11.06 10.60 -2.55
N ILE A 168 -10.99 10.03 -3.75
CA ILE A 168 -12.13 9.33 -4.38
C ILE A 168 -12.58 8.16 -3.48
N GLY A 169 -11.65 7.36 -2.98
CA GLY A 169 -11.97 6.23 -2.11
C GLY A 169 -12.56 6.64 -0.75
N GLY A 170 -12.22 7.84 -0.26
CA GLY A 170 -12.85 8.42 0.93
C GLY A 170 -14.27 8.88 0.68
N MET A 171 -14.52 9.51 -0.47
CA MET A 171 -15.84 10.07 -0.85
C MET A 171 -16.84 8.98 -1.25
N TYR A 172 -16.43 7.96 -1.99
CA TYR A 172 -17.33 7.01 -2.67
C TYR A 172 -17.24 5.58 -2.15
N HIS A 173 -16.46 5.32 -1.09
CA HIS A 173 -16.27 3.99 -0.50
C HIS A 173 -15.87 2.88 -1.48
N SER A 174 -15.22 3.25 -2.59
CA SER A 174 -14.78 2.31 -3.61
C SER A 174 -13.45 1.65 -3.22
N PRO A 175 -13.18 0.40 -3.64
CA PRO A 175 -11.90 -0.27 -3.41
C PRO A 175 -10.76 0.51 -4.03
N HIS A 176 -9.71 0.77 -3.26
CA HIS A 176 -8.59 1.64 -3.65
C HIS A 176 -7.93 1.20 -4.96
N GLY A 177 -7.55 -0.07 -5.06
CA GLY A 177 -6.90 -0.59 -6.26
C GLY A 177 -7.81 -0.62 -7.50
N ALA A 178 -9.13 -0.70 -7.33
CA ALA A 178 -10.07 -0.55 -8.47
C ALA A 178 -10.09 0.89 -8.99
N ILE A 179 -10.02 1.88 -8.09
CA ILE A 179 -9.89 3.29 -8.48
C ILE A 179 -8.54 3.50 -9.19
N CYS A 180 -7.45 2.97 -8.63
CA CYS A 180 -6.13 3.06 -9.25
C CYS A 180 -6.14 2.45 -10.65
N ALA A 181 -6.73 1.28 -10.85
CA ALA A 181 -6.85 0.63 -12.14
C ALA A 181 -7.65 1.47 -13.16
N ALA A 182 -8.75 2.08 -12.75
CA ALA A 182 -9.58 2.93 -13.61
C ALA A 182 -8.85 4.22 -14.03
N LEU A 183 -8.01 4.77 -13.18
CA LEU A 183 -7.27 6.00 -13.43
C LEU A 183 -5.98 5.79 -14.25
N LEU A 184 -5.41 4.58 -14.21
CA LEU A 184 -4.08 4.32 -14.80
C LEU A 184 -3.98 4.79 -16.24
N THR A 185 -4.91 4.38 -17.10
CA THR A 185 -4.88 4.68 -18.54
C THR A 185 -5.18 6.13 -18.87
N ALA A 186 -5.74 6.89 -17.93
CA ALA A 186 -6.03 8.32 -18.12
C ALA A 186 -4.90 9.22 -17.61
N VAL A 187 -3.99 8.66 -16.78
CA VAL A 187 -2.94 9.44 -16.10
C VAL A 187 -1.57 9.14 -16.70
N ILE A 188 -1.32 7.92 -17.15
CA ILE A 188 -0.09 7.43 -17.76
C ILE A 188 -0.35 7.06 -19.22
#